data_e6501d24c3937f7aa0e46054c1b81b6b
#
_entry.id   e6501d24c3937f7aa0e46054c1b81b6b
#
_cell.length_a   1.000
_cell.length_b   1.000
_cell.length_c   1.000
_cell.angle_alpha   90.00
_cell.angle_beta   90.00
_cell.angle_gamma   90.00
#
_symmetry.space_group_name_H-M   'P 1'
#
loop_
_entity.id
_entity.type
_entity.pdbx_description
1 polymer ?
#
loop_
_entity_poly.entity_id
_entity_poly.type
_entity_poly.pdbx_seq_one_letter_code
_entity_poly.pdbx_strand_id
1 'polypeptide(L)'
;AAKRIDELGIPSVHVRSPLTCFTPRGVCATCYGLDLSTGQPVERGLAVGIIAAQSIGEPGTQLTMRTFHTGGTATRSLAETSWSAPSGGFINLVDCNAVKVTEDDGTVRLVALKRNGEVHLVDDKGREIDKFKVPYGATLRHPEGAKVSKGATIVEWNPHMSPILAEKSGVVRFENLVEDQSYKVEETKAGKVEKIVTSHTGERTPQIKIVDKVEGTTLDFHHLPANARIEVEDGDFIVIGRMLARVPKGASRSADIVGGLPRVTEIFEARIPKDPAVMAEISGRVELDPDKRKGKMAILIHPEGDLDPVPHYAPQGTALLVHTGDHAEAGDRLTDGPLVPADILKIKGEDELHLYMLDEVQNVYRAQGVPISDKHIEIILRQMLGKVKITETGDSDLLPMDVVDKWQHREWNSKLSGMLRIEDPGDTDLPVGAMVLKSDVKEANDKAKEDGKAIAKTKKPRPVKAQPLLLGITKASLQAESFLSGASFQETTKVLTEAALKGAVDTLRGLKENVLLGHLIPAGTGFHEYTRMRVKRLVDEPQVNLAAEMQMRQEAARAAEEAGAERRDAVVEAAAVRSGVRRADVAGLQVGHPGGVHVK
;
A
#
# COMPACT_ATOMS: atom_id res chain seq x y z
N ALA A 1 8.42 -25.25 -4.36
CA ALA A 1 9.47 -24.42 -3.74
C ALA A 1 9.05 -24.01 -2.32
N ALA A 2 7.88 -23.34 -2.11
CA ALA A 2 7.45 -22.87 -0.79
C ALA A 2 7.42 -23.95 0.29
N LYS A 3 6.82 -25.12 0.02
CA LYS A 3 6.81 -26.26 0.96
C LYS A 3 8.22 -26.71 1.38
N ARG A 4 9.18 -26.69 0.43
CA ARG A 4 10.56 -27.08 0.72
C ARG A 4 11.31 -26.03 1.54
N ILE A 5 10.95 -24.75 1.42
CA ILE A 5 11.50 -23.66 2.23
C ILE A 5 11.00 -23.81 3.68
N ASP A 6 9.70 -24.08 3.82
CA ASP A 6 9.05 -24.34 5.11
C ASP A 6 9.64 -25.59 5.81
N GLU A 7 9.82 -26.71 5.08
CA GLU A 7 10.48 -27.92 5.57
C GLU A 7 11.92 -27.69 6.02
N LEU A 8 12.63 -26.76 5.39
CA LEU A 8 14.02 -26.40 5.74
C LEU A 8 14.11 -25.41 6.91
N GLY A 9 12.97 -24.87 7.38
CA GLY A 9 12.93 -23.93 8.49
C GLY A 9 13.65 -22.60 8.20
N ILE A 10 13.65 -22.13 6.94
CA ILE A 10 14.29 -20.89 6.56
C ILE A 10 13.40 -19.71 7.00
N PRO A 11 13.85 -18.82 7.90
CA PRO A 11 13.00 -17.81 8.50
C PRO A 11 12.60 -16.69 7.52
N SER A 12 13.47 -16.36 6.56
CA SER A 12 13.20 -15.30 5.59
C SER A 12 13.84 -15.59 4.24
N VAL A 13 13.18 -15.15 3.17
CA VAL A 13 13.66 -15.31 1.79
C VAL A 13 13.48 -14.02 1.04
N HIS A 14 14.55 -13.54 0.38
CA HIS A 14 14.46 -12.40 -0.50
C HIS A 14 13.68 -12.73 -1.77
N VAL A 15 12.59 -12.01 -2.00
CA VAL A 15 11.74 -12.16 -3.19
C VAL A 15 11.78 -10.91 -4.05
N ARG A 16 11.47 -11.06 -5.33
CA ARG A 16 11.27 -9.94 -6.25
C ARG A 16 9.81 -9.50 -6.21
N SER A 17 9.60 -8.18 -6.23
CA SER A 17 8.26 -7.60 -6.31
C SER A 17 8.20 -6.55 -7.45
N PRO A 18 6.99 -6.20 -7.93
CA PRO A 18 6.80 -5.06 -8.82
C PRO A 18 7.36 -3.75 -8.28
N LEU A 19 7.35 -3.52 -6.98
CA LEU A 19 7.87 -2.31 -6.32
C LEU A 19 9.37 -2.15 -6.53
N THR A 20 10.13 -3.23 -6.34
CA THR A 20 11.60 -3.24 -6.45
C THR A 20 12.12 -3.44 -7.88
N CYS A 21 11.24 -3.43 -8.88
CA CYS A 21 11.62 -3.65 -10.27
C CYS A 21 12.38 -2.45 -10.85
N PHE A 22 13.57 -2.69 -11.42
CA PHE A 22 14.43 -1.65 -12.00
C PHE A 22 14.08 -1.27 -13.44
N THR A 23 13.10 -1.91 -14.06
CA THR A 23 12.70 -1.61 -15.45
C THR A 23 12.24 -0.15 -15.55
N PRO A 24 12.75 0.64 -16.51
CA PRO A 24 12.38 2.05 -16.65
C PRO A 24 10.89 2.24 -16.83
N ARG A 25 10.26 1.36 -17.59
CA ARG A 25 8.82 1.36 -17.88
C ARG A 25 8.25 -0.03 -17.74
N GLY A 26 7.03 -0.10 -17.26
CA GLY A 26 6.38 -1.37 -17.00
C GLY A 26 7.05 -2.18 -15.90
N VAL A 27 6.79 -3.47 -15.86
CA VAL A 27 7.33 -4.42 -14.89
C VAL A 27 7.93 -5.60 -15.67
N CYS A 28 9.10 -6.07 -15.27
CA CYS A 28 9.69 -7.23 -15.94
C CYS A 28 8.95 -8.52 -15.55
N ALA A 29 8.95 -9.51 -16.45
CA ALA A 29 8.25 -10.78 -16.25
C ALA A 29 8.63 -11.49 -14.92
N THR A 30 9.90 -11.42 -14.54
CA THR A 30 10.40 -12.05 -13.31
C THR A 30 9.86 -11.38 -12.03
N CYS A 31 9.75 -10.03 -12.01
CA CYS A 31 9.20 -9.29 -10.87
C CYS A 31 7.68 -9.40 -10.79
N TYR A 32 7.00 -9.49 -11.92
CA TYR A 32 5.55 -9.73 -11.96
C TYR A 32 5.19 -11.16 -11.56
N GLY A 33 6.02 -12.13 -12.01
CA GLY A 33 5.87 -13.54 -11.68
C GLY A 33 4.82 -14.25 -12.55
N LEU A 34 3.93 -15.00 -11.91
CA LEU A 34 2.92 -15.81 -12.61
C LEU A 34 1.74 -14.95 -13.09
N ASP A 35 1.21 -15.27 -14.25
CA ASP A 35 -0.11 -14.82 -14.67
C ASP A 35 -1.18 -15.58 -13.87
N LEU A 36 -2.07 -14.85 -13.20
CA LEU A 36 -3.10 -15.44 -12.33
C LEU A 36 -4.19 -16.17 -13.12
N SER A 37 -4.36 -15.88 -14.42
CA SER A 37 -5.35 -16.53 -15.28
C SER A 37 -4.90 -17.90 -15.75
N THR A 38 -3.62 -18.03 -16.10
CA THR A 38 -3.05 -19.25 -16.70
C THR A 38 -2.22 -20.07 -15.71
N GLY A 39 -1.78 -19.47 -14.59
CA GLY A 39 -0.85 -20.10 -13.64
C GLY A 39 0.56 -20.32 -14.20
N GLN A 40 0.86 -19.79 -15.37
CA GLN A 40 2.16 -19.85 -16.02
C GLN A 40 2.95 -18.54 -15.84
N PRO A 41 4.27 -18.54 -16.04
CA PRO A 41 5.05 -17.30 -16.07
C PRO A 41 4.45 -16.33 -17.09
N VAL A 42 4.37 -15.04 -16.70
CA VAL A 42 3.76 -14.01 -17.53
C VAL A 42 4.50 -13.83 -18.87
N GLU A 43 3.74 -13.72 -19.94
CA GLU A 43 4.27 -13.38 -21.26
C GLU A 43 4.50 -11.87 -21.41
N ARG A 44 5.44 -11.49 -22.29
CA ARG A 44 5.68 -10.09 -22.62
C ARG A 44 4.49 -9.50 -23.38
N GLY A 45 4.20 -8.22 -23.12
CA GLY A 45 3.09 -7.52 -23.77
C GLY A 45 1.77 -7.58 -22.99
N LEU A 46 1.73 -8.22 -21.81
CA LEU A 46 0.54 -8.18 -20.95
C LEU A 46 0.35 -6.77 -20.36
N ALA A 47 -0.87 -6.22 -20.47
CA ALA A 47 -1.24 -4.90 -19.96
C ALA A 47 -1.49 -4.93 -18.44
N VAL A 48 -0.44 -5.15 -17.64
CA VAL A 48 -0.53 -5.40 -16.18
C VAL A 48 -1.17 -4.25 -15.40
N GLY A 49 -1.01 -3.00 -15.85
CA GLY A 49 -1.63 -1.84 -15.20
C GLY A 49 -3.14 -1.81 -15.36
N ILE A 50 -3.66 -2.19 -16.54
CA ILE A 50 -5.10 -2.29 -16.79
C ILE A 50 -5.70 -3.43 -15.95
N ILE A 51 -5.03 -4.58 -15.92
CA ILE A 51 -5.46 -5.72 -15.10
C ILE A 51 -5.49 -5.35 -13.61
N ALA A 52 -4.48 -4.64 -13.12
CA ALA A 52 -4.45 -4.16 -11.75
C ALA A 52 -5.62 -3.23 -11.43
N ALA A 53 -5.87 -2.23 -12.29
CA ALA A 53 -6.98 -1.30 -12.12
C ALA A 53 -8.35 -2.00 -12.15
N GLN A 54 -8.54 -2.96 -13.05
CA GLN A 54 -9.76 -3.75 -13.14
C GLN A 54 -9.96 -4.65 -11.93
N SER A 55 -8.90 -5.32 -11.45
CA SER A 55 -8.96 -6.21 -10.28
C SER A 55 -9.28 -5.46 -8.98
N ILE A 56 -8.84 -4.21 -8.86
CA ILE A 56 -9.14 -3.34 -7.72
C ILE A 56 -10.51 -2.68 -7.87
N GLY A 57 -10.90 -2.33 -9.10
CA GLY A 57 -12.15 -1.61 -9.38
C GLY A 57 -13.39 -2.50 -9.44
N GLU A 58 -13.27 -3.76 -9.90
CA GLU A 58 -14.40 -4.68 -10.02
C GLU A 58 -15.13 -4.87 -8.67
N PRO A 59 -14.45 -5.20 -7.56
CA PRO A 59 -15.13 -5.34 -6.27
C PRO A 59 -15.65 -4.02 -5.70
N GLY A 60 -15.20 -2.87 -6.22
CA GLY A 60 -15.59 -1.55 -5.75
C GLY A 60 -17.11 -1.33 -5.80
N THR A 61 -17.76 -1.77 -6.86
CA THR A 61 -19.22 -1.68 -6.99
C THR A 61 -19.95 -2.52 -5.93
N GLN A 62 -19.45 -3.72 -5.65
CA GLN A 62 -19.99 -4.61 -4.61
C GLN A 62 -19.76 -4.04 -3.19
N LEU A 63 -18.60 -3.44 -2.94
CA LEU A 63 -18.26 -2.77 -1.70
C LEU A 63 -19.21 -1.59 -1.40
N THR A 64 -19.53 -0.77 -2.42
CA THR A 64 -20.44 0.36 -2.26
C THR A 64 -21.86 -0.11 -1.90
N MET A 65 -22.37 -1.17 -2.52
CA MET A 65 -23.68 -1.71 -2.19
C MET A 65 -23.74 -2.30 -0.78
N ARG A 66 -22.68 -2.97 -0.32
CA ARG A 66 -22.64 -3.58 1.02
C ARG A 66 -22.50 -2.55 2.15
N THR A 67 -21.83 -1.43 1.95
CA THR A 67 -21.71 -0.37 2.98
C THR A 67 -23.03 0.30 3.30
N PHE A 68 -23.97 0.37 2.35
CA PHE A 68 -25.32 0.86 2.61
C PHE A 68 -26.21 -0.14 3.39
N HIS A 69 -25.91 -1.43 3.30
CA HIS A 69 -26.71 -2.48 3.96
C HIS A 69 -26.13 -2.96 5.30
N THR A 70 -24.89 -2.63 5.63
CA THR A 70 -24.22 -3.09 6.86
C THR A 70 -24.27 -2.05 7.98
N GLY A 71 -25.27 -1.21 8.00
CA GLY A 71 -25.56 -0.36 9.15
C GLY A 71 -25.91 -1.23 10.37
N GLY A 72 -24.90 -1.65 11.14
CA GLY A 72 -25.12 -2.20 12.45
C GLY A 72 -24.50 -3.55 12.82
N THR A 73 -23.96 -4.33 11.90
CA THR A 73 -23.15 -5.50 12.28
C THR A 73 -21.70 -5.26 11.90
N ALA A 74 -20.97 -4.62 12.83
CA ALA A 74 -19.52 -4.74 12.83
C ALA A 74 -19.21 -6.25 12.78
N THR A 75 -18.76 -6.76 11.64
CA THR A 75 -18.09 -8.04 11.59
C THR A 75 -16.91 -7.89 12.55
N ARG A 76 -17.07 -8.37 13.78
CA ARG A 76 -15.96 -8.58 14.68
C ARG A 76 -15.03 -9.49 13.90
N SER A 77 -14.00 -8.94 13.29
CA SER A 77 -12.89 -9.74 12.82
C SER A 77 -12.51 -10.62 14.00
N LEU A 78 -12.19 -11.86 13.78
CA LEU A 78 -11.58 -12.73 14.77
C LEU A 78 -10.21 -12.10 15.08
N ALA A 79 -10.23 -11.00 15.85
CA ALA A 79 -9.00 -10.34 16.26
C ALA A 79 -8.29 -11.34 17.18
N GLU A 80 -7.04 -11.58 16.90
CA GLU A 80 -6.20 -12.44 17.73
C GLU A 80 -6.23 -11.93 19.16
N THR A 81 -6.53 -12.79 20.10
CA THR A 81 -6.60 -12.51 21.54
C THR A 81 -5.43 -13.10 22.30
N SER A 82 -4.64 -13.94 21.64
CA SER A 82 -3.50 -14.63 22.22
C SER A 82 -2.45 -14.98 21.18
N TRP A 83 -1.19 -15.02 21.62
CA TRP A 83 -0.09 -15.56 20.85
C TRP A 83 0.42 -16.84 21.49
N SER A 84 0.55 -17.88 20.66
CA SER A 84 0.98 -19.20 21.08
C SER A 84 2.31 -19.58 20.44
N ALA A 85 3.15 -20.32 21.18
CA ALA A 85 4.46 -20.74 20.71
C ALA A 85 4.38 -21.58 19.40
N PRO A 86 5.00 -21.17 18.29
CA PRO A 86 5.03 -21.95 17.05
C PRO A 86 5.89 -23.22 17.20
N SER A 87 6.85 -23.21 18.11
CA SER A 87 7.72 -24.34 18.44
C SER A 87 8.02 -24.39 19.93
N GLY A 88 8.63 -25.46 20.42
CA GLY A 88 9.13 -25.51 21.80
C GLY A 88 10.40 -24.70 21.94
N GLY A 89 10.55 -24.02 23.10
CA GLY A 89 11.73 -23.19 23.38
C GLY A 89 11.68 -22.54 24.76
N PHE A 90 12.54 -21.56 25.00
CA PHE A 90 12.59 -20.74 26.21
C PHE A 90 12.13 -19.33 25.90
N ILE A 91 11.46 -18.72 26.87
CA ILE A 91 10.98 -17.34 26.77
C ILE A 91 12.08 -16.40 27.25
N ASN A 92 12.39 -15.39 26.44
CA ASN A 92 13.19 -14.25 26.80
C ASN A 92 12.35 -12.97 26.63
N LEU A 93 12.23 -12.18 27.71
CA LEU A 93 11.45 -10.94 27.72
C LEU A 93 12.40 -9.75 27.52
N VAL A 94 12.23 -9.05 26.42
CA VAL A 94 13.04 -7.86 26.10
C VAL A 94 12.15 -6.63 26.29
N ASP A 95 12.58 -5.69 27.09
CA ASP A 95 11.89 -4.41 27.34
C ASP A 95 10.40 -4.48 27.74
N CYS A 96 9.91 -5.60 28.22
CA CYS A 96 8.50 -5.76 28.58
C CYS A 96 8.11 -5.06 29.89
N ASN A 97 9.06 -4.83 30.80
CA ASN A 97 8.81 -4.37 32.18
C ASN A 97 7.60 -5.12 32.80
N ALA A 98 7.72 -6.45 32.86
CA ALA A 98 6.65 -7.32 33.33
C ALA A 98 6.49 -7.23 34.85
N VAL A 99 5.33 -6.78 35.31
CA VAL A 99 5.02 -6.61 36.74
C VAL A 99 3.99 -7.64 37.18
N LYS A 100 4.17 -8.21 38.38
CA LYS A 100 3.19 -9.10 39.00
C LYS A 100 2.08 -8.28 39.64
N VAL A 101 0.88 -8.44 39.12
CA VAL A 101 -0.34 -7.82 39.64
C VAL A 101 -1.19 -8.89 40.27
N THR A 102 -1.60 -8.68 41.54
CA THR A 102 -2.57 -9.52 42.20
C THR A 102 -3.95 -8.91 41.99
N GLU A 103 -4.86 -9.64 41.35
CA GLU A 103 -6.24 -9.22 41.19
C GLU A 103 -7.03 -9.44 42.48
N ASP A 104 -8.22 -8.84 42.56
CA ASP A 104 -9.12 -8.95 43.72
C ASP A 104 -9.53 -10.40 44.01
N ASP A 105 -9.46 -11.28 43.00
CA ASP A 105 -9.69 -12.73 43.10
C ASP A 105 -8.51 -13.51 43.69
N GLY A 106 -7.39 -12.85 44.04
CA GLY A 106 -6.17 -13.48 44.51
C GLY A 106 -5.30 -14.12 43.43
N THR A 107 -5.69 -14.03 42.17
CA THR A 107 -4.88 -14.52 41.04
C THR A 107 -3.72 -13.56 40.74
N VAL A 108 -2.52 -14.12 40.59
CA VAL A 108 -1.32 -13.34 40.21
C VAL A 108 -1.12 -13.42 38.71
N ARG A 109 -1.14 -12.26 38.04
CA ARG A 109 -0.86 -12.15 36.61
C ARG A 109 0.39 -11.33 36.38
N LEU A 110 1.14 -11.68 35.33
CA LEU A 110 2.24 -10.87 34.83
C LEU A 110 1.68 -9.95 33.74
N VAL A 111 1.82 -8.64 33.92
CA VAL A 111 1.31 -7.62 32.98
C VAL A 111 2.46 -6.83 32.40
N ALA A 112 2.49 -6.66 31.08
CA ALA A 112 3.49 -5.86 30.38
C ALA A 112 3.13 -4.37 30.47
N LEU A 113 4.03 -3.56 31.05
CA LEU A 113 3.82 -2.11 31.22
C LEU A 113 4.48 -1.27 30.11
N LYS A 114 5.42 -1.82 29.36
CA LYS A 114 6.03 -1.11 28.23
C LYS A 114 5.39 -1.50 26.90
N ARG A 115 5.32 -0.53 25.99
CA ARG A 115 4.70 -0.69 24.65
C ARG A 115 5.62 -1.32 23.62
N ASN A 116 6.93 -1.19 23.82
CA ASN A 116 7.96 -1.74 22.93
C ASN A 116 8.52 -3.07 23.45
N GLY A 117 7.80 -3.72 24.38
CA GLY A 117 8.18 -5.02 24.88
C GLY A 117 8.08 -6.09 23.79
N GLU A 118 9.07 -6.96 23.74
CA GLU A 118 9.10 -8.12 22.83
C GLU A 118 9.29 -9.40 23.63
N VAL A 119 8.63 -10.45 23.19
CA VAL A 119 8.87 -11.82 23.65
C VAL A 119 9.64 -12.54 22.57
N HIS A 120 10.84 -12.97 22.89
CA HIS A 120 11.66 -13.80 22.01
C HIS A 120 11.58 -15.25 22.45
N LEU A 121 11.27 -16.13 21.52
CA LEU A 121 11.32 -17.57 21.72
C LEU A 121 12.69 -18.08 21.28
N VAL A 122 13.45 -18.67 22.22
CA VAL A 122 14.84 -19.06 22.02
C VAL A 122 15.00 -20.58 22.14
N ASP A 123 15.82 -21.19 21.29
CA ASP A 123 16.17 -22.62 21.33
C ASP A 123 17.15 -22.94 22.48
N ASP A 124 17.32 -24.23 22.80
CA ASP A 124 18.32 -24.74 23.76
C ASP A 124 19.76 -24.24 23.50
N LYS A 125 20.03 -23.74 22.29
CA LYS A 125 21.34 -23.18 21.89
C LYS A 125 21.42 -21.66 21.93
N GLY A 126 20.40 -20.97 22.44
CA GLY A 126 20.34 -19.51 22.52
C GLY A 126 20.04 -18.83 21.18
N ARG A 127 19.57 -19.56 20.18
CA ARG A 127 19.16 -18.97 18.88
C ARG A 127 17.70 -18.57 18.93
N GLU A 128 17.42 -17.37 18.46
CA GLU A 128 16.07 -16.84 18.31
C GLU A 128 15.30 -17.64 17.23
N ILE A 129 14.17 -18.20 17.63
CA ILE A 129 13.29 -18.97 16.74
C ILE A 129 12.20 -18.07 16.19
N ASP A 130 11.59 -17.26 17.06
CA ASP A 130 10.51 -16.35 16.73
C ASP A 130 10.48 -15.19 17.73
N LYS A 131 9.89 -14.07 17.33
CA LYS A 131 9.69 -12.90 18.18
C LYS A 131 8.29 -12.34 18.01
N PHE A 132 7.73 -11.82 19.09
CA PHE A 132 6.42 -11.23 19.12
C PHE A 132 6.43 -9.91 19.90
N LYS A 133 5.92 -8.84 19.30
CA LYS A 133 5.76 -7.55 19.96
C LYS A 133 4.56 -7.60 20.90
N VAL A 134 4.80 -7.43 22.18
CA VAL A 134 3.78 -7.54 23.24
C VAL A 134 2.94 -6.28 23.29
N PRO A 135 1.60 -6.37 23.15
CA PRO A 135 0.72 -5.23 23.35
C PRO A 135 0.79 -4.71 24.80
N TYR A 136 0.73 -3.40 24.97
CA TYR A 136 0.65 -2.76 26.30
C TYR A 136 -0.55 -3.30 27.09
N GLY A 137 -0.30 -3.66 28.35
CA GLY A 137 -1.30 -4.26 29.22
C GLY A 137 -1.65 -5.71 28.90
N ALA A 138 -0.91 -6.36 28.03
CA ALA A 138 -1.08 -7.80 27.78
C ALA A 138 -0.62 -8.62 28.99
N THR A 139 -1.32 -9.72 29.22
CA THR A 139 -1.00 -10.69 30.25
C THR A 139 -0.01 -11.72 29.74
N LEU A 140 1.12 -11.86 30.39
CA LEU A 140 2.12 -12.88 30.12
C LEU A 140 1.82 -14.11 30.98
N ARG A 141 1.63 -15.26 30.34
CA ARG A 141 1.30 -16.54 31.03
C ARG A 141 2.52 -17.21 31.64
N HIS A 142 3.70 -16.90 31.13
CA HIS A 142 4.95 -17.52 31.55
C HIS A 142 5.99 -16.47 31.93
N PRO A 143 6.76 -16.67 33.01
CA PRO A 143 7.85 -15.77 33.38
C PRO A 143 9.03 -15.93 32.43
N GLU A 144 9.96 -15.00 32.52
CA GLU A 144 11.24 -15.03 31.82
C GLU A 144 12.00 -16.32 32.13
N GLY A 145 12.62 -16.94 31.10
CA GLY A 145 13.36 -18.20 31.20
C GLY A 145 12.49 -19.45 31.27
N ALA A 146 11.17 -19.35 31.24
CA ALA A 146 10.30 -20.51 31.26
C ALA A 146 10.39 -21.33 29.96
N LYS A 147 10.43 -22.66 30.11
CA LYS A 147 10.37 -23.58 28.98
C LYS A 147 8.92 -23.78 28.56
N VAL A 148 8.63 -23.56 27.28
CA VAL A 148 7.31 -23.73 26.70
C VAL A 148 7.30 -24.80 25.61
N SER A 149 6.18 -25.50 25.48
CA SER A 149 5.96 -26.47 24.41
C SER A 149 5.27 -25.81 23.22
N LYS A 150 5.36 -26.42 22.05
CA LYS A 150 4.63 -25.99 20.86
C LYS A 150 3.13 -25.87 21.14
N GLY A 151 2.52 -24.74 20.78
CA GLY A 151 1.10 -24.46 20.98
C GLY A 151 0.74 -23.91 22.37
N ALA A 152 1.71 -23.75 23.30
CA ALA A 152 1.45 -23.10 24.59
C ALA A 152 1.18 -21.60 24.38
N THR A 153 0.11 -21.09 25.01
CA THR A 153 -0.21 -19.66 24.97
C THR A 153 0.79 -18.88 25.85
N ILE A 154 1.48 -17.93 25.27
CA ILE A 154 2.49 -17.11 25.94
C ILE A 154 1.93 -15.76 26.35
N VAL A 155 1.23 -15.07 25.42
CA VAL A 155 0.69 -13.73 25.59
C VAL A 155 -0.81 -13.76 25.36
N GLU A 156 -1.56 -13.06 26.21
CA GLU A 156 -3.00 -12.84 26.05
C GLU A 156 -3.33 -11.37 26.17
N TRP A 157 -4.22 -10.85 25.31
CA TRP A 157 -4.68 -9.47 25.37
C TRP A 157 -6.12 -9.33 24.88
N ASN A 158 -6.74 -8.21 25.23
CA ASN A 158 -8.05 -7.86 24.69
C ASN A 158 -7.88 -6.87 23.52
N PRO A 159 -8.12 -7.28 22.27
CA PRO A 159 -7.96 -6.42 21.11
C PRO A 159 -8.97 -5.28 21.05
N HIS A 160 -10.10 -5.40 21.75
CA HIS A 160 -11.21 -4.43 21.74
C HIS A 160 -11.10 -3.34 22.80
N MET A 161 -10.15 -3.46 23.72
CA MET A 161 -9.94 -2.53 24.81
C MET A 161 -8.47 -2.10 24.88
N SER A 162 -8.23 -0.83 25.15
CA SER A 162 -6.91 -0.31 25.52
C SER A 162 -6.91 -0.04 27.01
N PRO A 163 -6.12 -0.76 27.82
CA PRO A 163 -6.05 -0.47 29.25
C PRO A 163 -5.21 0.78 29.50
N ILE A 164 -5.56 1.52 30.54
CA ILE A 164 -4.70 2.54 31.15
C ILE A 164 -4.29 1.97 32.51
N LEU A 165 -3.00 1.74 32.70
CA LEU A 165 -2.44 1.08 33.88
C LEU A 165 -1.64 2.08 34.72
N ALA A 166 -1.59 1.84 36.04
CA ALA A 166 -0.75 2.61 36.95
C ALA A 166 0.73 2.22 36.74
N GLU A 167 1.58 3.19 36.45
CA GLU A 167 3.02 2.97 36.31
C GLU A 167 3.76 3.09 37.68
N LYS A 168 3.12 3.76 38.63
CA LYS A 168 3.65 3.93 39.99
C LYS A 168 2.60 3.58 41.04
N SER A 169 3.03 3.17 42.22
CA SER A 169 2.15 2.91 43.33
C SER A 169 1.89 4.19 44.09
N GLY A 170 0.63 4.46 44.45
CA GLY A 170 0.26 5.67 45.18
C GLY A 170 -1.25 5.79 45.42
N VAL A 171 -1.70 6.96 45.84
CA VAL A 171 -3.10 7.27 46.09
C VAL A 171 -3.69 7.96 44.85
N VAL A 172 -4.82 7.48 44.37
CA VAL A 172 -5.56 8.07 43.25
C VAL A 172 -6.16 9.41 43.65
N ARG A 173 -6.00 10.40 42.80
CA ARG A 173 -6.68 11.69 42.89
C ARG A 173 -7.29 12.04 41.53
N PHE A 174 -8.59 12.35 41.56
CA PHE A 174 -9.30 12.79 40.36
C PHE A 174 -9.11 14.30 40.16
N GLU A 175 -8.71 14.69 38.96
CA GLU A 175 -8.61 16.08 38.58
C GLU A 175 -9.48 16.36 37.35
N ASN A 176 -10.28 17.43 37.43
CA ASN A 176 -11.26 17.79 36.40
C ASN A 176 -12.31 16.71 36.09
N LEU A 177 -12.51 15.75 37.00
CA LEU A 177 -13.53 14.73 36.93
C LEU A 177 -14.71 15.19 37.79
N VAL A 178 -15.77 15.74 37.16
CA VAL A 178 -16.99 16.22 37.82
C VAL A 178 -18.16 15.41 37.25
N GLU A 179 -18.99 14.86 38.14
CA GLU A 179 -20.16 14.08 37.78
C GLU A 179 -21.12 14.93 36.92
N ASP A 180 -21.76 14.33 35.93
CA ASP A 180 -22.63 14.92 34.92
C ASP A 180 -22.00 15.97 33.98
N GLN A 181 -20.76 16.39 34.21
CA GLN A 181 -20.03 17.30 33.32
C GLN A 181 -18.93 16.58 32.51
N SER A 182 -18.03 15.88 33.20
CA SER A 182 -16.89 15.19 32.57
C SER A 182 -17.06 13.68 32.56
N TYR A 183 -17.81 13.09 33.45
CA TYR A 183 -18.17 11.67 33.40
C TYR A 183 -19.66 11.47 33.77
N LYS A 184 -20.24 10.37 33.28
CA LYS A 184 -21.57 9.90 33.62
C LYS A 184 -21.47 8.54 34.28
N VAL A 185 -22.39 8.32 35.20
CA VAL A 185 -22.53 7.02 35.85
C VAL A 185 -23.64 6.25 35.13
N GLU A 186 -23.28 5.15 34.50
CA GLU A 186 -24.22 4.27 33.81
C GLU A 186 -24.28 2.92 34.50
N GLU A 187 -25.49 2.43 34.74
CA GLU A 187 -25.71 1.09 35.24
C GLU A 187 -25.75 0.09 34.09
N THR A 188 -24.81 -0.83 34.08
CA THR A 188 -24.75 -1.87 33.06
C THR A 188 -25.86 -2.89 33.26
N LYS A 189 -26.35 -3.52 32.19
CA LYS A 189 -27.38 -4.58 32.24
C LYS A 189 -27.08 -5.72 33.22
N ALA A 190 -25.85 -5.83 33.70
CA ALA A 190 -25.39 -6.76 34.72
C ALA A 190 -25.43 -6.18 36.15
N GLY A 191 -25.99 -4.98 36.37
CA GLY A 191 -26.08 -4.34 37.67
C GLY A 191 -24.78 -3.73 38.19
N LYS A 192 -23.73 -3.65 37.33
CA LYS A 192 -22.45 -3.01 37.67
C LYS A 192 -22.49 -1.54 37.29
N VAL A 193 -22.17 -0.67 38.21
CA VAL A 193 -22.09 0.78 38.00
C VAL A 193 -20.73 1.07 37.33
N GLU A 194 -20.76 1.67 36.14
CA GLU A 194 -19.55 2.09 35.41
C GLU A 194 -19.52 3.61 35.28
N LYS A 195 -18.37 4.22 35.54
CA LYS A 195 -18.12 5.65 35.35
C LYS A 195 -17.52 5.86 33.95
N ILE A 196 -18.29 6.48 33.06
CA ILE A 196 -17.88 6.67 31.65
C ILE A 196 -17.55 8.15 31.40
N VAL A 197 -16.36 8.44 30.94
CA VAL A 197 -15.93 9.79 30.57
C VAL A 197 -16.68 10.26 29.32
N THR A 198 -17.33 11.43 29.42
CA THR A 198 -18.05 12.03 28.30
C THR A 198 -17.13 12.82 27.39
N SER A 199 -17.55 13.04 26.13
CA SER A 199 -16.79 13.91 25.21
C SER A 199 -16.79 15.35 25.74
N HIS A 200 -15.61 15.91 25.99
CA HIS A 200 -15.46 17.22 26.59
C HIS A 200 -15.05 18.26 25.54
N THR A 201 -15.79 19.35 25.47
CA THR A 201 -15.53 20.51 24.58
C THR A 201 -14.88 21.68 25.32
N GLY A 202 -14.51 21.51 26.60
CA GLY A 202 -13.95 22.55 27.46
C GLY A 202 -12.42 22.55 27.57
N GLU A 203 -11.88 23.59 28.18
CA GLU A 203 -10.43 23.75 28.42
C GLU A 203 -9.86 22.75 29.44
N ARG A 204 -10.72 22.05 30.19
CA ARG A 204 -10.31 21.12 31.27
C ARG A 204 -10.39 19.67 30.76
N THR A 205 -9.27 18.98 30.72
CA THR A 205 -9.20 17.55 30.40
C THR A 205 -9.33 16.71 31.66
N PRO A 206 -10.20 15.68 31.69
CA PRO A 206 -10.27 14.72 32.77
C PRO A 206 -8.94 13.97 32.90
N GLN A 207 -8.40 13.89 34.12
CA GLN A 207 -7.17 13.15 34.40
C GLN A 207 -7.18 12.49 35.76
N ILE A 208 -6.47 11.37 35.88
CA ILE A 208 -6.19 10.68 37.12
C ILE A 208 -4.74 10.98 37.50
N LYS A 209 -4.52 11.51 38.71
CA LYS A 209 -3.21 11.69 39.29
C LYS A 209 -2.93 10.59 40.29
N ILE A 210 -1.72 10.12 40.32
CA ILE A 210 -1.18 9.22 41.35
C ILE A 210 -0.29 10.05 42.25
N VAL A 211 -0.65 10.14 43.51
CA VAL A 211 0.02 11.01 44.50
C VAL A 211 0.70 10.16 45.57
N ASP A 212 1.86 10.58 46.04
CA ASP A 212 2.51 9.92 47.17
C ASP A 212 1.66 10.08 48.44
N LYS A 213 1.55 9.00 49.20
CA LYS A 213 0.77 8.95 50.45
C LYS A 213 1.38 9.85 51.54
N VAL A 214 2.69 10.12 51.51
CA VAL A 214 3.41 10.81 52.58
C VAL A 214 3.62 12.28 52.23
N GLU A 215 4.12 12.57 51.04
CA GLU A 215 4.52 13.92 50.65
C GLU A 215 3.45 14.67 49.84
N GLY A 216 2.42 13.98 49.35
CA GLY A 216 1.36 14.61 48.52
C GLY A 216 1.86 15.07 47.14
N THR A 217 3.10 14.72 46.79
CA THR A 217 3.68 15.02 45.48
C THR A 217 3.05 14.16 44.39
N THR A 218 2.76 14.74 43.22
CA THR A 218 2.25 13.99 42.07
C THR A 218 3.37 13.11 41.51
N LEU A 219 3.18 11.79 41.60
CA LEU A 219 4.13 10.80 41.09
C LEU A 219 3.92 10.54 39.61
N ASP A 220 2.65 10.51 39.18
CA ASP A 220 2.25 10.21 37.78
C ASP A 220 0.88 10.81 37.49
N PHE A 221 0.56 10.99 36.18
CA PHE A 221 -0.74 11.47 35.75
C PHE A 221 -1.16 10.81 34.43
N HIS A 222 -2.44 10.49 34.35
CA HIS A 222 -3.02 9.81 33.19
C HIS A 222 -4.21 10.59 32.67
N HIS A 223 -4.15 11.01 31.40
CA HIS A 223 -5.29 11.65 30.73
C HIS A 223 -6.33 10.61 30.32
N LEU A 224 -7.59 10.92 30.60
CA LEU A 224 -8.70 10.06 30.23
C LEU A 224 -9.33 10.54 28.92
N PRO A 225 -9.26 9.75 27.85
CA PRO A 225 -9.97 10.07 26.61
C PRO A 225 -11.49 9.88 26.77
N ALA A 226 -12.25 10.43 25.83
CA ALA A 226 -13.70 10.22 25.79
C ALA A 226 -14.03 8.71 25.68
N ASN A 227 -15.14 8.31 26.33
CA ASN A 227 -15.58 6.93 26.47
C ASN A 227 -14.66 6.01 27.30
N ALA A 228 -13.66 6.56 28.01
CA ALA A 228 -12.91 5.79 28.98
C ALA A 228 -13.81 5.36 30.14
N ARG A 229 -13.73 4.10 30.53
CA ARG A 229 -14.44 3.53 31.67
C ARG A 229 -13.49 3.45 32.84
N ILE A 230 -13.78 4.20 33.91
CA ILE A 230 -12.94 4.31 35.11
C ILE A 230 -13.21 3.11 36.01
N GLU A 231 -12.15 2.46 36.52
CA GLU A 231 -12.25 1.28 37.39
C GLU A 231 -11.75 1.54 38.82
N VAL A 232 -11.28 2.74 39.11
CA VAL A 232 -10.78 3.13 40.44
C VAL A 232 -11.63 4.25 41.04
N GLU A 233 -11.54 4.43 42.35
CA GLU A 233 -12.22 5.51 43.07
C GLU A 233 -11.21 6.56 43.54
N ASP A 234 -11.72 7.78 43.80
CA ASP A 234 -10.88 8.85 44.33
C ASP A 234 -10.46 8.52 45.77
N GLY A 235 -9.18 8.52 46.04
CA GLY A 235 -8.59 8.16 47.36
C GLY A 235 -8.13 6.71 47.45
N ASP A 236 -8.38 5.86 46.46
CA ASP A 236 -7.91 4.47 46.50
C ASP A 236 -6.38 4.39 46.46
N PHE A 237 -5.83 3.47 47.26
CA PHE A 237 -4.43 3.13 47.14
C PHE A 237 -4.23 2.04 46.10
N ILE A 238 -3.43 2.33 45.10
CA ILE A 238 -3.16 1.42 43.97
C ILE A 238 -1.71 1.00 43.93
N VAL A 239 -1.48 -0.21 43.43
CA VAL A 239 -0.17 -0.79 43.17
C VAL A 239 0.15 -0.70 41.68
N ILE A 240 1.44 -0.61 41.37
CA ILE A 240 1.92 -0.62 39.97
C ILE A 240 1.31 -1.76 39.17
N GLY A 241 0.85 -1.46 37.93
CA GLY A 241 0.19 -2.42 37.03
C GLY A 241 -1.32 -2.56 37.24
N ARG A 242 -1.92 -1.93 38.28
CA ARG A 242 -3.38 -1.91 38.48
C ARG A 242 -4.05 -1.13 37.36
N MET A 243 -5.19 -1.63 36.88
CA MET A 243 -5.98 -0.95 35.86
C MET A 243 -6.71 0.27 36.42
N LEU A 244 -6.45 1.44 35.83
CA LEU A 244 -7.09 2.70 36.16
C LEU A 244 -8.36 2.93 35.36
N ALA A 245 -8.27 2.68 34.06
CA ALA A 245 -9.39 2.83 33.16
C ALA A 245 -9.25 1.90 31.95
N ARG A 246 -10.37 1.63 31.31
CA ARG A 246 -10.45 0.89 30.04
C ARG A 246 -11.01 1.79 28.96
N VAL A 247 -10.32 1.88 27.83
CA VAL A 247 -10.77 2.63 26.65
C VAL A 247 -11.22 1.64 25.57
N PRO A 248 -12.51 1.61 25.18
CA PRO A 248 -12.94 0.77 24.07
C PRO A 248 -12.26 1.22 22.78
N LYS A 249 -11.51 0.33 22.12
CA LYS A 249 -10.97 0.58 20.78
C LYS A 249 -12.14 0.64 19.79
N GLY A 250 -12.23 1.71 19.01
CA GLY A 250 -13.32 1.92 18.05
C GLY A 250 -14.54 2.68 18.59
N ALA A 251 -14.60 3.02 19.90
CA ALA A 251 -15.66 3.89 20.46
C ALA A 251 -15.31 5.39 20.39
N SER A 252 -14.04 5.73 20.17
CA SER A 252 -13.57 7.08 19.98
C SER A 252 -13.98 7.58 18.57
N ARG A 253 -15.07 8.36 18.52
CA ARG A 253 -15.56 9.04 17.31
C ARG A 253 -15.80 8.17 16.06
N SER A 254 -16.14 6.92 16.24
CA SER A 254 -16.28 5.93 15.17
C SER A 254 -17.51 6.11 14.27
N ALA A 255 -18.31 7.15 14.46
CA ALA A 255 -19.43 7.45 13.57
C ALA A 255 -18.98 7.88 12.15
N ASP A 256 -17.72 8.26 11.98
CA ASP A 256 -17.18 8.81 10.73
C ASP A 256 -15.92 8.08 10.21
N ILE A 257 -15.66 6.83 10.65
CA ILE A 257 -14.64 6.03 9.98
C ILE A 257 -15.15 5.74 8.58
N VAL A 258 -14.57 6.44 7.61
CA VAL A 258 -14.78 6.21 6.19
C VAL A 258 -14.24 4.83 5.88
N GLY A 259 -15.11 3.82 6.00
CA GLY A 259 -14.77 2.44 5.67
C GLY A 259 -15.05 2.12 4.20
N GLY A 260 -14.62 0.97 3.75
CA GLY A 260 -14.90 0.48 2.40
C GLY A 260 -14.21 1.28 1.28
N LEU A 261 -14.88 1.44 0.13
CA LEU A 261 -14.32 2.08 -1.07
C LEU A 261 -13.84 3.53 -0.85
N PRO A 262 -14.53 4.40 -0.08
CA PRO A 262 -14.03 5.74 0.22
C PRO A 262 -12.65 5.74 0.90
N ARG A 263 -12.35 4.80 1.79
CA ARG A 263 -11.03 4.66 2.42
C ARG A 263 -9.95 4.25 1.41
N VAL A 264 -10.26 3.31 0.52
CA VAL A 264 -9.35 2.92 -0.55
C VAL A 264 -9.03 4.09 -1.47
N THR A 265 -10.05 4.90 -1.82
CA THR A 265 -9.85 6.12 -2.62
C THR A 265 -8.98 7.15 -1.89
N GLU A 266 -9.19 7.36 -0.59
CA GLU A 266 -8.39 8.25 0.24
C GLU A 266 -6.91 7.83 0.25
N ILE A 267 -6.63 6.53 0.39
CA ILE A 267 -5.27 5.98 0.38
C ILE A 267 -4.61 6.18 -0.99
N PHE A 268 -5.28 5.80 -2.09
CA PHE A 268 -4.72 5.94 -3.43
C PHE A 268 -4.60 7.41 -3.90
N GLU A 269 -5.40 8.32 -3.37
CA GLU A 269 -5.22 9.75 -3.63
C GLU A 269 -4.22 10.41 -2.66
N ALA A 270 -3.62 9.64 -1.75
CA ALA A 270 -2.68 10.12 -0.75
C ALA A 270 -3.22 11.35 0.02
N ARG A 271 -4.52 11.33 0.35
CA ARG A 271 -5.17 12.42 1.09
C ARG A 271 -4.78 12.36 2.55
N ILE A 272 -4.73 13.52 3.19
CA ILE A 272 -4.60 13.60 4.64
C ILE A 272 -5.91 13.12 5.24
N PRO A 273 -5.89 12.07 6.10
CA PRO A 273 -7.09 11.60 6.78
C PRO A 273 -7.67 12.68 7.69
N LYS A 274 -8.95 12.54 8.02
CA LYS A 274 -9.60 13.42 9.00
C LYS A 274 -8.94 13.34 10.34
N ASP A 275 -8.75 13.30 11.29
CA ASP A 275 -8.10 13.07 12.60
C ASP A 275 -6.82 12.20 12.48
N PRO A 276 -5.75 12.69 11.85
CA PRO A 276 -4.53 11.93 11.67
C PRO A 276 -3.81 11.70 12.99
N ALA A 277 -3.18 10.54 13.13
CA ALA A 277 -2.28 10.28 14.25
C ALA A 277 -1.04 11.20 14.16
N VAL A 278 -0.58 11.67 15.31
CA VAL A 278 0.69 12.37 15.43
C VAL A 278 1.80 11.32 15.49
N MET A 279 2.83 11.48 14.66
CA MET A 279 3.98 10.60 14.61
C MET A 279 5.20 11.26 15.26
N ALA A 280 6.06 10.44 15.87
CA ALA A 280 7.38 10.87 16.35
C ALA A 280 8.30 11.18 15.16
N GLU A 281 8.83 12.40 15.06
CA GLU A 281 9.81 12.74 14.01
C GLU A 281 11.21 12.21 14.34
N ILE A 282 11.53 12.07 15.61
CA ILE A 282 12.83 11.61 16.11
C ILE A 282 12.65 10.52 17.16
N SER A 283 13.69 9.70 17.36
CA SER A 283 13.73 8.74 18.45
C SER A 283 14.18 9.40 19.74
N GLY A 284 13.55 9.04 20.87
CA GLY A 284 13.91 9.61 22.16
C GLY A 284 12.91 9.32 23.26
N ARG A 285 13.17 9.90 24.42
CA ARG A 285 12.32 9.77 25.59
C ARG A 285 11.15 10.75 25.53
N VAL A 286 9.96 10.26 25.75
CA VAL A 286 8.72 11.06 25.72
C VAL A 286 8.52 11.77 27.06
N GLU A 287 8.20 13.05 27.01
CA GLU A 287 7.70 13.85 28.12
C GLU A 287 6.40 14.55 27.71
N LEU A 288 5.38 14.42 28.53
CA LEU A 288 4.09 15.09 28.31
C LEU A 288 4.13 16.44 29.05
N ASP A 289 3.98 17.54 28.31
CA ASP A 289 3.88 18.87 28.89
C ASP A 289 2.40 19.15 29.25
N PRO A 290 2.09 19.34 30.54
CA PRO A 290 0.74 19.66 30.97
C PRO A 290 0.28 21.05 30.52
N ASP A 291 1.21 21.95 30.18
CA ASP A 291 0.89 23.31 29.75
C ASP A 291 0.33 23.34 28.33
N LYS A 292 -0.95 23.67 28.26
CA LYS A 292 -1.67 23.74 26.98
C LYS A 292 -1.33 24.99 26.20
N ARG A 293 -0.71 24.81 25.03
CA ARG A 293 -0.59 25.89 24.06
C ARG A 293 -1.78 25.85 23.09
N LYS A 294 -2.64 26.85 23.15
CA LYS A 294 -3.82 27.01 22.23
C LYS A 294 -4.75 25.78 22.18
N GLY A 295 -5.02 25.14 23.32
CA GLY A 295 -5.90 23.98 23.38
C GLY A 295 -5.32 22.67 22.80
N LYS A 296 -4.01 22.61 22.56
CA LYS A 296 -3.29 21.40 22.14
C LYS A 296 -2.38 20.93 23.25
N MET A 297 -2.24 19.63 23.42
CA MET A 297 -1.25 19.04 24.33
C MET A 297 0.08 18.95 23.60
N ALA A 298 1.16 19.37 24.27
CA ALA A 298 2.50 19.20 23.75
C ALA A 298 3.10 17.88 24.25
N ILE A 299 3.65 17.10 23.32
CA ILE A 299 4.41 15.89 23.57
C ILE A 299 5.85 16.22 23.18
N LEU A 300 6.73 16.30 24.16
CA LEU A 300 8.15 16.58 23.94
C LEU A 300 8.89 15.25 23.76
N ILE A 301 9.71 15.16 22.74
CA ILE A 301 10.60 14.01 22.56
C ILE A 301 12.03 14.50 22.77
N HIS A 302 12.67 13.98 23.81
CA HIS A 302 14.06 14.23 24.14
C HIS A 302 14.93 13.21 23.42
N PRO A 303 15.72 13.62 22.41
CA PRO A 303 16.63 12.71 21.74
C PRO A 303 17.77 12.28 22.68
N GLU A 304 18.41 11.17 22.35
CA GLU A 304 19.62 10.75 23.05
C GLU A 304 20.77 11.70 22.69
N GLY A 305 21.27 12.47 23.68
CA GLY A 305 22.34 13.45 23.54
C GLY A 305 21.92 14.88 23.91
N ASP A 306 22.80 15.88 23.66
CA ASP A 306 22.59 17.29 23.98
C ASP A 306 21.78 18.06 22.90
N LEU A 307 20.81 17.43 22.29
CA LEU A 307 19.93 18.07 21.30
C LEU A 307 18.67 18.60 21.97
N ASP A 308 18.14 19.71 21.45
CA ASP A 308 16.91 20.30 21.94
C ASP A 308 15.70 19.35 21.74
N PRO A 309 14.75 19.32 22.71
CA PRO A 309 13.55 18.52 22.60
C PRO A 309 12.65 18.99 21.44
N VAL A 310 12.10 18.07 20.68
CA VAL A 310 11.20 18.36 19.57
C VAL A 310 9.75 18.28 20.04
N PRO A 311 8.98 19.39 19.98
CA PRO A 311 7.59 19.40 20.40
C PRO A 311 6.66 18.87 19.31
N HIS A 312 5.81 17.93 19.66
CA HIS A 312 4.71 17.41 18.84
C HIS A 312 3.38 17.82 19.48
N TYR A 313 2.44 18.30 18.67
CA TYR A 313 1.18 18.83 19.19
C TYR A 313 0.02 17.90 18.88
N ALA A 314 -0.55 17.29 19.91
CA ALA A 314 -1.74 16.46 19.79
C ALA A 314 -3.03 17.30 19.90
N PRO A 315 -4.04 17.07 19.04
CA PRO A 315 -5.36 17.68 19.17
C PRO A 315 -6.02 17.29 20.50
N GLN A 316 -6.84 18.18 21.04
CA GLN A 316 -7.54 17.93 22.29
C GLN A 316 -8.57 16.80 22.13
N GLY A 317 -8.64 15.90 23.11
CA GLY A 317 -9.56 14.75 23.10
C GLY A 317 -9.09 13.54 22.26
N THR A 318 -7.87 13.60 21.71
CA THR A 318 -7.25 12.44 21.05
C THR A 318 -6.65 11.50 22.11
N ALA A 319 -6.85 10.20 21.96
CA ALA A 319 -6.26 9.21 22.85
C ALA A 319 -4.73 9.18 22.64
N LEU A 320 -4.00 9.41 23.72
CA LEU A 320 -2.54 9.27 23.73
C LEU A 320 -2.17 7.79 23.75
N LEU A 321 -1.20 7.44 22.94
CA LEU A 321 -0.62 6.08 22.93
C LEU A 321 0.66 6.01 23.76
N VAL A 322 1.23 7.10 24.18
CA VAL A 322 2.51 7.20 24.90
C VAL A 322 2.32 7.86 26.26
N HIS A 323 3.22 7.56 27.20
CA HIS A 323 3.25 8.13 28.54
C HIS A 323 4.61 8.83 28.77
N THR A 324 4.66 9.65 29.81
CA THR A 324 5.92 10.30 30.20
C THR A 324 6.94 9.24 30.65
N GLY A 325 8.10 9.23 30.03
CA GLY A 325 9.17 8.28 30.32
C GLY A 325 9.29 7.13 29.32
N ASP A 326 8.30 6.93 28.44
CA ASP A 326 8.39 5.95 27.37
C ASP A 326 9.48 6.32 26.36
N HIS A 327 10.06 5.32 25.72
CA HIS A 327 10.96 5.51 24.58
C HIS A 327 10.16 5.35 23.29
N ALA A 328 10.09 6.41 22.49
CA ALA A 328 9.48 6.38 21.16
C ALA A 328 10.56 6.31 20.09
N GLU A 329 10.40 5.44 19.10
CA GLU A 329 11.23 5.42 17.92
C GLU A 329 10.70 6.40 16.85
N ALA A 330 11.59 6.87 15.98
CA ALA A 330 11.18 7.71 14.86
C ALA A 330 10.13 6.99 14.01
N GLY A 331 8.96 7.63 13.86
CA GLY A 331 7.82 7.07 13.16
C GLY A 331 6.84 6.25 13.99
N ASP A 332 6.99 6.21 15.30
CA ASP A 332 5.97 5.63 16.18
C ASP A 332 4.76 6.55 16.32
N ARG A 333 3.59 5.95 16.54
CA ARG A 333 2.35 6.68 16.77
C ARG A 333 2.31 7.21 18.20
N LEU A 334 2.22 8.51 18.36
CA LEU A 334 2.05 9.15 19.66
C LEU A 334 0.58 9.23 20.06
N THR A 335 -0.31 9.32 19.07
CA THR A 335 -1.76 9.37 19.27
C THR A 335 -2.46 8.30 18.44
N ASP A 336 -3.69 7.95 18.85
CA ASP A 336 -4.53 7.03 18.08
C ASP A 336 -5.09 7.72 16.82
N GLY A 337 -5.13 6.99 15.72
CA GLY A 337 -5.62 7.47 14.44
C GLY A 337 -4.88 6.86 13.23
N PRO A 338 -5.36 7.12 12.02
CA PRO A 338 -4.69 6.73 10.79
C PRO A 338 -3.44 7.58 10.56
N LEU A 339 -2.37 6.96 10.05
CA LEU A 339 -1.14 7.67 9.73
C LEU A 339 -1.27 8.46 8.41
N VAL A 340 -0.54 9.56 8.33
CA VAL A 340 -0.40 10.36 7.10
C VAL A 340 0.66 9.72 6.22
N PRO A 341 0.35 9.26 4.99
CA PRO A 341 1.33 8.60 4.13
C PRO A 341 2.57 9.44 3.81
N ALA A 342 2.40 10.76 3.68
CA ALA A 342 3.51 11.68 3.42
C ALA A 342 4.51 11.76 4.58
N ASP A 343 4.04 11.67 5.83
CA ASP A 343 4.90 11.70 7.01
C ASP A 343 5.65 10.38 7.16
N ILE A 344 5.01 9.24 6.85
CA ILE A 344 5.69 7.95 6.80
C ILE A 344 6.85 7.99 5.79
N LEU A 345 6.60 8.53 4.58
CA LEU A 345 7.64 8.67 3.56
C LEU A 345 8.81 9.52 4.03
N LYS A 346 8.53 10.61 4.76
CA LYS A 346 9.55 11.54 5.27
C LYS A 346 10.39 10.92 6.38
N ILE A 347 9.77 10.17 7.30
CA ILE A 347 10.38 9.69 8.53
C ILE A 347 10.94 8.27 8.36
N LYS A 348 10.12 7.32 7.90
CA LYS A 348 10.49 5.90 7.79
C LYS A 348 11.01 5.49 6.42
N GLY A 349 10.73 6.28 5.39
CA GLY A 349 11.18 6.01 4.02
C GLY A 349 10.17 5.28 3.15
N GLU A 350 10.62 4.87 1.94
CA GLU A 350 9.75 4.27 0.92
C GLU A 350 9.27 2.87 1.29
N ASP A 351 10.11 2.04 1.86
CA ASP A 351 9.81 0.62 2.10
C ASP A 351 8.68 0.46 3.13
N GLU A 352 8.75 1.19 4.24
CA GLU A 352 7.70 1.20 5.26
C GLU A 352 6.39 1.81 4.73
N LEU A 353 6.48 2.83 3.88
CA LEU A 353 5.31 3.39 3.23
C LEU A 353 4.62 2.36 2.32
N HIS A 354 5.39 1.58 1.56
CA HIS A 354 4.84 0.52 0.71
C HIS A 354 4.07 -0.52 1.54
N LEU A 355 4.67 -1.00 2.63
CA LEU A 355 4.04 -1.96 3.54
C LEU A 355 2.76 -1.37 4.14
N TYR A 356 2.83 -0.16 4.67
CA TYR A 356 1.66 0.51 5.26
C TYR A 356 0.50 0.65 4.28
N MET A 357 0.76 1.17 3.07
CA MET A 357 -0.29 1.38 2.08
C MET A 357 -0.86 0.06 1.55
N LEU A 358 -0.01 -0.97 1.38
CA LEU A 358 -0.44 -2.30 0.97
C LEU A 358 -1.37 -2.91 2.01
N ASP A 359 -0.95 -2.88 3.29
CA ASP A 359 -1.73 -3.46 4.40
C ASP A 359 -3.06 -2.73 4.60
N GLU A 360 -3.07 -1.39 4.56
CA GLU A 360 -4.30 -0.61 4.71
C GLU A 360 -5.31 -0.92 3.59
N VAL A 361 -4.86 -1.02 2.34
CA VAL A 361 -5.74 -1.39 1.22
C VAL A 361 -6.23 -2.83 1.37
N GLN A 362 -5.32 -3.77 1.66
CA GLN A 362 -5.68 -5.18 1.85
C GLN A 362 -6.65 -5.39 3.01
N ASN A 363 -6.47 -4.67 4.11
CA ASN A 363 -7.38 -4.76 5.26
C ASN A 363 -8.81 -4.38 4.90
N VAL A 364 -9.00 -3.34 4.06
CA VAL A 364 -10.34 -2.95 3.58
C VAL A 364 -10.98 -4.07 2.74
N TYR A 365 -10.23 -4.67 1.81
CA TYR A 365 -10.74 -5.73 0.95
C TYR A 365 -10.94 -7.05 1.70
N ARG A 366 -10.01 -7.43 2.58
CA ARG A 366 -10.12 -8.64 3.42
C ARG A 366 -11.31 -8.54 4.38
N ALA A 367 -11.58 -7.37 4.96
CA ALA A 367 -12.75 -7.14 5.81
C ALA A 367 -14.08 -7.38 5.07
N GLN A 368 -14.08 -7.26 3.74
CA GLN A 368 -15.23 -7.53 2.87
C GLN A 368 -15.21 -8.96 2.29
N GLY A 369 -14.20 -9.77 2.63
CA GLY A 369 -14.03 -11.14 2.11
C GLY A 369 -13.60 -11.20 0.66
N VAL A 370 -13.00 -10.14 0.11
CA VAL A 370 -12.52 -10.07 -1.27
C VAL A 370 -11.01 -10.26 -1.30
N PRO A 371 -10.48 -11.38 -1.81
CA PRO A 371 -9.05 -11.58 -1.97
C PRO A 371 -8.54 -10.84 -3.21
N ILE A 372 -7.60 -9.92 -3.04
CA ILE A 372 -6.87 -9.27 -4.14
C ILE A 372 -5.40 -9.65 -4.03
N SER A 373 -4.75 -9.94 -5.17
CA SER A 373 -3.32 -10.23 -5.19
C SER A 373 -2.53 -8.93 -4.96
N ASP A 374 -1.53 -8.99 -4.08
CA ASP A 374 -0.68 -7.86 -3.68
C ASP A 374 -0.03 -7.18 -4.88
N LYS A 375 0.39 -7.94 -5.91
CA LYS A 375 1.03 -7.41 -7.12
C LYS A 375 0.21 -6.31 -7.81
N HIS A 376 -1.12 -6.37 -7.78
CA HIS A 376 -1.98 -5.37 -8.41
C HIS A 376 -1.91 -4.04 -7.65
N ILE A 377 -1.90 -4.10 -6.32
CA ILE A 377 -1.75 -2.92 -5.46
C ILE A 377 -0.32 -2.37 -5.61
N GLU A 378 0.69 -3.24 -5.59
CA GLU A 378 2.10 -2.86 -5.75
C GLU A 378 2.39 -2.13 -7.07
N ILE A 379 1.74 -2.51 -8.19
CA ILE A 379 1.87 -1.82 -9.47
C ILE A 379 1.37 -0.37 -9.37
N ILE A 380 0.25 -0.15 -8.69
CA ILE A 380 -0.30 1.19 -8.51
C ILE A 380 0.58 2.02 -7.58
N LEU A 381 1.01 1.45 -6.45
CA LEU A 381 1.92 2.11 -5.50
C LEU A 381 3.24 2.51 -6.17
N ARG A 382 3.79 1.64 -7.00
CA ARG A 382 4.98 1.96 -7.79
C ARG A 382 4.78 3.19 -8.68
N GLN A 383 3.60 3.34 -9.27
CA GLN A 383 3.28 4.50 -10.09
C GLN A 383 3.11 5.78 -9.26
N MET A 384 2.53 5.67 -8.05
CA MET A 384 2.38 6.79 -7.11
C MET A 384 3.73 7.32 -6.61
N LEU A 385 4.75 6.45 -6.51
CA LEU A 385 6.12 6.78 -6.09
C LEU A 385 7.11 6.84 -7.27
N GLY A 386 6.60 6.96 -8.49
CA GLY A 386 7.39 7.03 -9.70
C GLY A 386 8.12 8.35 -9.92
N LYS A 387 7.79 9.40 -9.19
CA LYS A 387 8.37 10.75 -9.31
C LYS A 387 9.25 11.10 -8.13
N VAL A 388 10.27 11.91 -8.40
CA VAL A 388 11.18 12.47 -7.39
C VAL A 388 11.30 13.97 -7.60
N LYS A 389 11.49 14.71 -6.50
CA LYS A 389 11.72 16.15 -6.50
C LYS A 389 13.20 16.43 -6.32
N ILE A 390 13.79 17.20 -7.23
CA ILE A 390 15.21 17.55 -7.19
C ILE A 390 15.45 18.51 -6.01
N THR A 391 16.36 18.17 -5.12
CA THR A 391 16.83 19.02 -4.02
C THR A 391 18.13 19.73 -4.37
N GLU A 392 19.10 18.99 -4.89
CA GLU A 392 20.38 19.51 -5.35
C GLU A 392 20.63 19.06 -6.79
N THR A 393 20.90 20.01 -7.67
CA THR A 393 21.10 19.73 -9.11
C THR A 393 22.45 19.12 -9.43
N GLY A 394 23.41 19.23 -8.51
CA GLY A 394 24.79 18.80 -8.81
C GLY A 394 25.36 19.50 -10.04
N ASP A 395 25.99 18.73 -10.91
CA ASP A 395 26.58 19.19 -12.18
C ASP A 395 25.68 18.80 -13.38
N SER A 396 24.34 18.73 -13.19
CA SER A 396 23.36 18.45 -14.25
C SER A 396 22.66 19.69 -14.75
N ASP A 397 21.97 19.60 -15.90
CA ASP A 397 21.15 20.67 -16.49
C ASP A 397 19.74 20.76 -15.88
N LEU A 398 19.48 19.98 -14.81
CA LEU A 398 18.17 19.99 -14.14
C LEU A 398 18.02 21.21 -13.25
N LEU A 399 16.76 21.67 -13.06
CA LEU A 399 16.47 22.79 -12.18
C LEU A 399 16.16 22.33 -10.75
N PRO A 400 16.50 23.14 -9.73
CA PRO A 400 16.08 22.88 -8.36
C PRO A 400 14.56 22.85 -8.26
N MET A 401 13.99 21.97 -7.45
CA MET A 401 12.55 21.80 -7.22
C MET A 401 11.79 21.17 -8.39
N ASP A 402 12.43 20.82 -9.50
CA ASP A 402 11.81 20.09 -10.59
C ASP A 402 11.35 18.69 -10.15
N VAL A 403 10.22 18.27 -10.73
CA VAL A 403 9.67 16.93 -10.53
C VAL A 403 9.95 16.09 -11.77
N VAL A 404 10.82 15.10 -11.60
CA VAL A 404 11.26 14.20 -12.68
C VAL A 404 10.92 12.74 -12.35
N ASP A 405 10.94 11.88 -13.36
CA ASP A 405 10.78 10.45 -13.15
C ASP A 405 11.99 9.85 -12.43
N LYS A 406 11.72 8.93 -11.51
CA LYS A 406 12.75 8.24 -10.72
C LYS A 406 13.79 7.52 -11.59
N TRP A 407 13.36 7.00 -12.75
CA TRP A 407 14.28 6.38 -13.69
C TRP A 407 15.16 7.42 -14.42
N GLN A 408 14.63 8.59 -14.79
CA GLN A 408 15.41 9.69 -15.41
C GLN A 408 16.49 10.19 -14.45
N HIS A 409 16.14 10.38 -13.18
CA HIS A 409 17.11 10.73 -12.13
C HIS A 409 18.25 9.70 -12.04
N ARG A 410 17.92 8.40 -12.08
CA ARG A 410 18.93 7.33 -12.08
C ARG A 410 19.79 7.34 -13.35
N GLU A 411 19.18 7.57 -14.50
CA GLU A 411 19.87 7.67 -15.76
C GLU A 411 20.85 8.84 -15.77
N TRP A 412 20.42 10.03 -15.29
CA TRP A 412 21.29 11.19 -15.13
C TRP A 412 22.49 10.89 -14.23
N ASN A 413 22.27 10.32 -13.06
CA ASN A 413 23.35 9.96 -12.16
C ASN A 413 24.29 8.89 -12.75
N SER A 414 23.74 7.95 -13.54
CA SER A 414 24.56 6.98 -14.28
C SER A 414 25.43 7.66 -15.34
N LYS A 415 24.87 8.59 -16.12
CA LYS A 415 25.61 9.39 -17.10
C LYS A 415 26.70 10.21 -16.43
N LEU A 416 26.38 10.94 -15.36
CA LEU A 416 27.35 11.71 -14.58
C LEU A 416 28.47 10.83 -14.01
N SER A 417 28.16 9.62 -13.55
CA SER A 417 29.18 8.70 -13.04
C SER A 417 30.19 8.25 -14.10
N GLY A 418 29.79 8.28 -15.37
CA GLY A 418 30.64 7.99 -16.55
C GLY A 418 31.44 9.19 -17.03
N MET A 419 31.18 10.40 -16.55
CA MET A 419 31.84 11.65 -16.96
C MET A 419 32.84 12.13 -15.90
N LEU A 420 33.69 13.07 -16.29
CA LEU A 420 34.59 13.82 -15.42
C LEU A 420 34.47 15.31 -15.75
N ARG A 421 34.54 16.14 -14.73
CA ARG A 421 34.60 17.59 -14.88
C ARG A 421 36.06 18.02 -14.97
N ILE A 422 36.37 18.85 -15.95
CA ILE A 422 37.71 19.36 -16.15
C ILE A 422 37.90 20.61 -15.27
N GLU A 423 38.83 20.56 -14.32
CA GLU A 423 39.23 21.73 -13.49
C GLU A 423 40.32 22.54 -14.21
N ASP A 424 41.31 21.88 -14.72
CA ASP A 424 42.45 22.49 -15.39
C ASP A 424 42.77 21.65 -16.65
N PRO A 425 42.63 22.20 -17.85
CA PRO A 425 42.83 21.44 -19.08
C PRO A 425 44.30 21.09 -19.33
N GLY A 426 45.24 21.75 -18.62
CA GLY A 426 46.66 21.65 -18.99
C GLY A 426 46.88 22.12 -20.42
N ASP A 427 47.68 21.34 -21.19
CA ASP A 427 47.93 21.57 -22.61
C ASP A 427 47.00 20.73 -23.52
N THR A 428 45.88 20.24 -23.01
CA THR A 428 44.89 19.47 -23.78
C THR A 428 43.83 20.38 -24.39
N ASP A 429 43.22 19.99 -25.54
CA ASP A 429 42.17 20.75 -26.22
C ASP A 429 40.82 20.71 -25.51
N LEU A 430 40.76 20.30 -24.23
CA LEU A 430 39.53 20.12 -23.49
C LEU A 430 39.07 21.46 -22.85
N PRO A 431 37.81 21.85 -22.99
CA PRO A 431 37.31 23.11 -22.41
C PRO A 431 37.23 23.06 -20.87
N VAL A 432 37.64 24.17 -20.23
CA VAL A 432 37.56 24.32 -18.77
C VAL A 432 36.12 24.21 -18.26
N GLY A 433 35.89 23.45 -17.20
CA GLY A 433 34.57 23.28 -16.59
C GLY A 433 33.61 22.34 -17.32
N ALA A 434 33.99 21.82 -18.49
CA ALA A 434 33.15 20.92 -19.26
C ALA A 434 33.05 19.52 -18.64
N MET A 435 31.93 18.87 -18.90
CA MET A 435 31.67 17.48 -18.55
C MET A 435 32.04 16.59 -19.73
N VAL A 436 33.08 15.80 -19.60
CA VAL A 436 33.62 14.95 -20.66
C VAL A 436 33.62 13.48 -20.23
N LEU A 437 33.44 12.56 -21.18
CA LEU A 437 33.46 11.13 -20.88
C LEU A 437 34.84 10.72 -20.37
N LYS A 438 34.89 9.78 -19.46
CA LYS A 438 36.17 9.24 -18.92
C LYS A 438 37.08 8.67 -20.00
N SER A 439 36.51 8.09 -21.06
CA SER A 439 37.26 7.58 -22.24
C SER A 439 38.04 8.69 -22.93
N ASP A 440 37.35 9.81 -23.22
CA ASP A 440 37.89 10.91 -24.01
C ASP A 440 38.95 11.68 -23.24
N VAL A 441 38.72 11.84 -21.91
CA VAL A 441 39.73 12.43 -21.02
C VAL A 441 40.98 11.54 -20.96
N LYS A 442 40.82 10.22 -20.93
CA LYS A 442 41.93 9.29 -20.92
C LYS A 442 42.72 9.36 -22.22
N GLU A 443 42.04 9.37 -23.37
CA GLU A 443 42.68 9.50 -24.69
C GLU A 443 43.43 10.84 -24.84
N ALA A 444 42.81 11.95 -24.40
CA ALA A 444 43.45 13.27 -24.42
C ALA A 444 44.70 13.32 -23.52
N ASN A 445 44.60 12.74 -22.31
CA ASN A 445 45.76 12.67 -21.41
C ASN A 445 46.87 11.74 -21.89
N ASP A 446 46.53 10.63 -22.54
CA ASP A 446 47.54 9.71 -23.10
C ASP A 446 48.28 10.38 -24.28
N LYS A 447 47.57 11.12 -25.16
CA LYS A 447 48.19 11.93 -26.22
C LYS A 447 49.10 13.04 -25.66
N ALA A 448 48.61 13.76 -24.62
CA ALA A 448 49.41 14.80 -23.98
C ALA A 448 50.67 14.24 -23.30
N LYS A 449 50.63 13.02 -22.76
CA LYS A 449 51.79 12.32 -22.19
C LYS A 449 52.81 11.93 -23.27
N GLU A 450 52.34 11.41 -24.42
CA GLU A 450 53.18 11.07 -25.55
C GLU A 450 53.90 12.31 -26.10
N ASP A 451 53.22 13.46 -26.14
CA ASP A 451 53.77 14.75 -26.55
C ASP A 451 54.61 15.44 -25.46
N GLY A 452 54.70 14.89 -24.25
CA GLY A 452 55.45 15.50 -23.13
C GLY A 452 54.81 16.76 -22.56
N LYS A 453 53.49 16.95 -22.77
CA LYS A 453 52.68 18.10 -22.35
C LYS A 453 51.99 17.87 -20.99
N ALA A 454 51.48 18.94 -20.36
CA ALA A 454 50.73 18.85 -19.10
C ALA A 454 49.37 18.16 -19.28
N ILE A 455 49.07 17.21 -18.41
CA ILE A 455 47.82 16.44 -18.39
C ILE A 455 46.68 17.27 -17.78
N ALA A 456 45.44 17.03 -18.26
CA ALA A 456 44.23 17.63 -17.69
C ALA A 456 43.97 17.11 -16.28
N LYS A 457 43.71 18.02 -15.34
CA LYS A 457 43.22 17.70 -13.99
C LYS A 457 41.70 17.65 -13.99
N THR A 458 41.18 16.58 -13.41
CA THR A 458 39.74 16.29 -13.43
C THR A 458 39.22 16.05 -12.04
N LYS A 459 37.93 16.39 -11.84
CA LYS A 459 37.16 16.14 -10.62
C LYS A 459 35.94 15.26 -10.91
N LYS A 460 35.59 14.43 -9.94
CA LYS A 460 34.32 13.68 -10.02
C LYS A 460 33.14 14.65 -10.00
N PRO A 461 32.17 14.50 -10.91
CA PRO A 461 30.99 15.34 -10.92
C PRO A 461 30.15 15.12 -9.66
N ARG A 462 29.44 16.15 -9.24
CA ARG A 462 28.50 16.07 -8.13
C ARG A 462 27.21 15.40 -8.61
N PRO A 463 26.75 14.32 -7.94
CA PRO A 463 25.51 13.66 -8.31
C PRO A 463 24.30 14.54 -8.01
N VAL A 464 23.23 14.31 -8.73
CA VAL A 464 21.93 14.92 -8.48
C VAL A 464 21.32 14.26 -7.24
N LYS A 465 20.92 15.07 -6.26
CA LYS A 465 20.15 14.58 -5.10
C LYS A 465 18.67 14.90 -5.28
N ALA A 466 17.83 13.96 -4.95
CA ALA A 466 16.39 14.08 -5.05
C ALA A 466 15.70 13.39 -3.87
N GLN A 467 14.52 13.90 -3.53
CA GLN A 467 13.64 13.29 -2.53
C GLN A 467 12.50 12.55 -3.23
N PRO A 468 12.10 11.36 -2.77
CA PRO A 468 10.95 10.66 -3.28
C PRO A 468 9.68 11.50 -3.02
N LEU A 469 8.76 11.48 -3.98
CA LEU A 469 7.51 12.23 -3.93
C LEU A 469 6.34 11.26 -4.04
N LEU A 470 5.46 11.27 -3.05
CA LEU A 470 4.20 10.52 -3.10
C LEU A 470 3.15 11.36 -3.82
N LEU A 471 2.63 10.84 -4.91
CA LEU A 471 1.54 11.45 -5.68
C LEU A 471 0.29 10.59 -5.58
N GLY A 472 -0.87 11.21 -5.39
CA GLY A 472 -2.15 10.54 -5.60
C GLY A 472 -2.31 10.10 -7.06
N ILE A 473 -3.11 9.05 -7.31
CA ILE A 473 -3.29 8.47 -8.65
C ILE A 473 -3.75 9.50 -9.69
N THR A 474 -4.62 10.43 -9.31
CA THR A 474 -5.08 11.52 -10.19
C THR A 474 -3.92 12.43 -10.62
N LYS A 475 -3.10 12.89 -9.66
CA LYS A 475 -1.93 13.73 -9.95
C LYS A 475 -0.86 12.97 -10.74
N ALA A 476 -0.62 11.71 -10.40
CA ALA A 476 0.33 10.85 -11.12
C ALA A 476 -0.09 10.67 -12.59
N SER A 477 -1.40 10.54 -12.86
CA SER A 477 -1.94 10.42 -14.21
C SER A 477 -1.83 11.72 -15.02
N LEU A 478 -2.04 12.89 -14.39
CA LEU A 478 -1.90 14.20 -15.06
C LEU A 478 -0.44 14.57 -15.33
N GLN A 479 0.49 14.14 -14.47
CA GLN A 479 1.92 14.35 -14.62
C GLN A 479 2.63 13.19 -15.32
N ALA A 480 1.90 12.35 -16.05
CA ALA A 480 2.47 11.29 -16.88
C ALA A 480 3.41 11.88 -17.95
N GLU A 481 4.36 11.06 -18.43
CA GLU A 481 5.30 11.46 -19.48
C GLU A 481 4.57 11.85 -20.79
N SER A 482 3.47 11.13 -21.12
CA SER A 482 2.61 11.44 -22.25
C SER A 482 1.61 12.54 -21.90
N PHE A 483 1.77 13.72 -22.48
CA PHE A 483 0.81 14.81 -22.30
C PHE A 483 -0.55 14.52 -22.96
N LEU A 484 -0.58 13.73 -24.04
CA LEU A 484 -1.84 13.27 -24.66
C LEU A 484 -2.66 12.42 -23.69
N SER A 485 -2.01 11.50 -23.01
CA SER A 485 -2.65 10.66 -21.99
C SER A 485 -3.21 11.51 -20.84
N GLY A 486 -2.44 12.48 -20.34
CA GLY A 486 -2.87 13.41 -19.30
C GLY A 486 -4.04 14.30 -19.74
N ALA A 487 -3.93 14.92 -20.91
CA ALA A 487 -4.97 15.80 -21.47
C ALA A 487 -6.31 15.09 -21.70
N SER A 488 -6.27 13.81 -22.05
CA SER A 488 -7.50 13.01 -22.26
C SER A 488 -8.18 12.57 -20.95
N PHE A 489 -7.54 12.80 -19.81
CA PHE A 489 -8.09 12.41 -18.51
C PHE A 489 -8.86 13.56 -17.85
N GLN A 490 -8.19 14.64 -17.53
CA GLN A 490 -8.77 15.85 -16.90
C GLN A 490 -7.94 17.08 -17.27
N GLU A 491 -8.46 18.28 -17.03
CA GLU A 491 -7.77 19.57 -17.22
C GLU A 491 -7.15 19.72 -18.63
N THR A 492 -7.85 19.31 -19.67
CA THR A 492 -7.36 19.23 -21.06
C THR A 492 -6.64 20.51 -21.52
N THR A 493 -7.26 21.68 -21.33
CA THR A 493 -6.70 22.96 -21.77
C THR A 493 -5.40 23.30 -21.03
N LYS A 494 -5.33 23.08 -19.73
CA LYS A 494 -4.15 23.35 -18.91
C LYS A 494 -2.99 22.47 -19.31
N VAL A 495 -3.22 21.16 -19.41
CA VAL A 495 -2.17 20.20 -19.78
C VAL A 495 -1.62 20.48 -21.18
N LEU A 496 -2.49 20.76 -22.16
CA LEU A 496 -2.06 21.12 -23.52
C LEU A 496 -1.29 22.44 -23.56
N THR A 497 -1.72 23.45 -22.80
CA THR A 497 -1.02 24.73 -22.71
C THR A 497 0.38 24.56 -22.10
N GLU A 498 0.50 23.81 -21.01
CA GLU A 498 1.79 23.54 -20.38
C GLU A 498 2.72 22.74 -21.31
N ALA A 499 2.19 21.73 -22.02
CA ALA A 499 2.95 20.95 -22.99
C ALA A 499 3.43 21.82 -24.16
N ALA A 500 2.59 22.72 -24.66
CA ALA A 500 2.95 23.65 -25.73
C ALA A 500 4.04 24.65 -25.29
N LEU A 501 3.93 25.20 -24.08
CA LEU A 501 4.96 26.09 -23.52
C LEU A 501 6.32 25.40 -23.33
N LYS A 502 6.31 24.11 -22.94
CA LYS A 502 7.51 23.30 -22.78
C LYS A 502 8.08 22.78 -24.12
N GLY A 503 7.35 22.92 -25.22
CA GLY A 503 7.70 22.26 -26.49
C GLY A 503 7.77 20.74 -26.37
N ALA A 504 6.90 20.14 -25.56
CA ALA A 504 6.94 18.71 -25.23
C ALA A 504 6.63 17.86 -26.46
N VAL A 505 7.37 16.74 -26.60
CA VAL A 505 7.17 15.74 -27.65
C VAL A 505 6.67 14.45 -27.03
N ASP A 506 5.51 13.95 -27.50
CA ASP A 506 4.98 12.67 -27.08
C ASP A 506 5.54 11.53 -27.93
N THR A 507 6.13 10.54 -27.28
CA THR A 507 6.78 9.41 -27.96
C THR A 507 5.82 8.27 -28.30
N LEU A 508 4.53 8.38 -27.99
CA LEU A 508 3.45 7.42 -28.26
C LEU A 508 3.75 5.98 -27.81
N ARG A 509 4.38 5.84 -26.66
CA ARG A 509 4.83 4.53 -26.16
C ARG A 509 3.82 3.83 -25.26
N GLY A 510 2.86 4.55 -24.69
CA GLY A 510 1.84 3.98 -23.81
C GLY A 510 0.63 3.45 -24.57
N LEU A 511 -0.35 2.97 -23.83
CA LEU A 511 -1.56 2.40 -24.42
C LEU A 511 -2.55 3.48 -24.83
N LYS A 512 -2.81 4.45 -23.96
CA LYS A 512 -3.88 5.43 -24.10
C LYS A 512 -3.66 6.40 -25.27
N GLU A 513 -2.45 6.90 -25.45
CA GLU A 513 -2.09 7.77 -26.56
C GLU A 513 -2.24 7.08 -27.92
N ASN A 514 -1.87 5.79 -28.01
CA ASN A 514 -2.06 5.01 -29.24
C ASN A 514 -3.56 4.76 -29.52
N VAL A 515 -4.35 4.50 -28.49
CA VAL A 515 -5.82 4.37 -28.63
C VAL A 515 -6.42 5.67 -29.15
N LEU A 516 -6.01 6.82 -28.62
CA LEU A 516 -6.51 8.13 -29.04
C LEU A 516 -6.24 8.43 -30.53
N LEU A 517 -5.08 8.00 -31.02
CA LEU A 517 -4.68 8.20 -32.41
C LEU A 517 -5.15 7.08 -33.36
N GLY A 518 -5.82 6.06 -32.83
CA GLY A 518 -6.27 4.91 -33.63
C GLY A 518 -5.15 3.96 -34.04
N HIS A 519 -4.01 3.99 -33.36
CA HIS A 519 -2.90 3.08 -33.60
C HIS A 519 -3.10 1.78 -32.83
N LEU A 520 -2.42 0.71 -33.26
CA LEU A 520 -2.36 -0.53 -32.48
C LEU A 520 -1.69 -0.28 -31.15
N ILE A 521 -2.29 -0.77 -30.08
CA ILE A 521 -1.72 -0.66 -28.75
C ILE A 521 -0.49 -1.56 -28.61
N PRO A 522 0.59 -1.12 -27.93
CA PRO A 522 1.78 -1.94 -27.71
C PRO A 522 1.55 -2.98 -26.59
N ALA A 523 0.49 -3.78 -26.70
CA ALA A 523 0.11 -4.83 -25.76
C ALA A 523 -0.57 -5.99 -26.50
N GLY A 524 -0.48 -7.19 -25.93
CA GLY A 524 -1.01 -8.40 -26.53
C GLY A 524 -0.42 -8.63 -27.92
N THR A 525 -1.26 -8.96 -28.92
CA THR A 525 -0.83 -9.20 -30.32
C THR A 525 -0.24 -7.97 -31.01
N GLY A 526 -0.50 -6.75 -30.52
CA GLY A 526 0.11 -5.50 -31.01
C GLY A 526 1.48 -5.19 -30.44
N PHE A 527 2.01 -6.01 -29.56
CA PHE A 527 3.35 -5.84 -29.02
C PHE A 527 4.43 -6.02 -30.09
N HIS A 528 5.47 -5.20 -30.08
CA HIS A 528 6.46 -5.12 -31.16
C HIS A 528 7.12 -6.46 -31.52
N GLU A 529 7.32 -7.35 -30.58
CA GLU A 529 7.88 -8.67 -30.85
C GLU A 529 6.94 -9.52 -31.73
N TYR A 530 5.63 -9.48 -31.45
CA TYR A 530 4.63 -10.23 -32.20
C TYR A 530 4.39 -9.63 -33.59
N THR A 531 4.38 -8.30 -33.72
CA THR A 531 4.20 -7.65 -35.04
C THR A 531 5.37 -7.90 -35.99
N ARG A 532 6.56 -8.18 -35.48
CA ARG A 532 7.76 -8.49 -36.25
C ARG A 532 7.95 -10.00 -36.48
N MET A 533 7.17 -10.83 -35.83
CA MET A 533 7.28 -12.28 -35.91
C MET A 533 6.86 -12.75 -37.31
N ARG A 534 7.70 -13.54 -37.96
CA ARG A 534 7.36 -14.21 -39.23
C ARG A 534 7.18 -15.68 -38.95
N VAL A 535 5.99 -16.19 -39.25
CA VAL A 535 5.70 -17.62 -39.13
C VAL A 535 6.25 -18.32 -40.37
N LYS A 536 7.20 -19.25 -40.14
CA LYS A 536 7.70 -20.13 -41.18
C LYS A 536 6.98 -21.46 -41.05
N ARG A 537 6.25 -21.85 -42.08
CA ARG A 537 5.70 -23.21 -42.16
C ARG A 537 6.85 -24.19 -42.37
N LEU A 538 6.93 -25.19 -41.53
CA LEU A 538 7.96 -26.24 -41.59
C LEU A 538 7.49 -27.46 -42.41
N VAL A 539 6.22 -27.51 -42.75
CA VAL A 539 5.63 -28.56 -43.59
C VAL A 539 5.35 -27.96 -44.95
N ASP A 540 5.81 -28.63 -46.03
CA ASP A 540 5.48 -28.27 -47.37
C ASP A 540 3.95 -28.29 -47.54
N GLU A 541 3.38 -27.19 -48.02
CA GLU A 541 1.95 -27.15 -48.30
C GLU A 541 1.65 -28.31 -49.28
N PRO A 542 0.69 -29.19 -48.98
CA PRO A 542 0.22 -30.11 -49.99
C PRO A 542 -0.23 -29.22 -51.14
N GLN A 543 0.31 -29.45 -52.33
CA GLN A 543 -0.08 -28.70 -53.51
C GLN A 543 -1.60 -28.92 -53.71
N VAL A 544 -2.37 -28.04 -53.10
CA VAL A 544 -3.83 -28.04 -53.30
C VAL A 544 -4.02 -27.57 -54.72
N ASN A 545 -4.37 -28.51 -55.58
CA ASN A 545 -4.67 -28.18 -56.94
C ASN A 545 -5.98 -27.37 -56.95
N LEU A 546 -5.83 -26.06 -56.90
CA LEU A 546 -6.94 -25.11 -56.77
C LEU A 546 -7.99 -25.34 -57.88
N ALA A 547 -7.52 -25.81 -59.04
CA ALA A 547 -8.39 -26.17 -60.15
C ALA A 547 -9.25 -27.39 -59.84
N ALA A 548 -8.70 -28.41 -59.20
CA ALA A 548 -9.45 -29.59 -58.79
C ALA A 548 -10.46 -29.26 -57.67
N GLU A 549 -10.08 -28.42 -56.74
CA GLU A 549 -10.99 -27.99 -55.67
C GLU A 549 -12.13 -27.10 -56.18
N MET A 550 -11.84 -26.24 -57.17
CA MET A 550 -12.87 -25.45 -57.83
C MET A 550 -13.81 -26.34 -58.68
N GLN A 551 -13.27 -27.36 -59.35
CA GLN A 551 -14.10 -28.35 -60.06
C GLN A 551 -15.00 -29.13 -59.09
N MET A 552 -14.48 -29.65 -58.01
CA MET A 552 -15.27 -30.33 -56.99
C MET A 552 -16.35 -29.45 -56.38
N ARG A 553 -16.06 -28.17 -56.14
CA ARG A 553 -17.07 -27.20 -55.66
C ARG A 553 -18.15 -26.92 -56.73
N GLN A 554 -17.75 -26.84 -57.99
CA GLN A 554 -18.72 -26.66 -59.10
C GLN A 554 -19.58 -27.90 -59.31
N GLU A 555 -19.00 -29.08 -59.20
CA GLU A 555 -19.73 -30.35 -59.27
C GLU A 555 -20.72 -30.51 -58.13
N ALA A 556 -20.25 -30.20 -56.91
CA ALA A 556 -21.09 -30.21 -55.71
C ALA A 556 -22.24 -29.19 -55.77
N ALA A 557 -21.99 -28.00 -56.36
CA ALA A 557 -23.02 -27.01 -56.59
C ALA A 557 -24.06 -27.45 -57.64
N ARG A 558 -23.60 -28.07 -58.73
CA ARG A 558 -24.51 -28.65 -59.75
C ARG A 558 -25.35 -29.79 -59.19
N ALA A 559 -24.73 -30.70 -58.43
CA ALA A 559 -25.46 -31.81 -57.79
C ALA A 559 -26.47 -31.27 -56.73
N ALA A 560 -26.15 -30.18 -56.00
CA ALA A 560 -27.09 -29.54 -55.08
C ALA A 560 -28.26 -28.84 -55.83
N GLU A 561 -28.00 -28.24 -57.02
CA GLU A 561 -29.06 -27.68 -57.88
C GLU A 561 -29.98 -28.76 -58.47
N GLU A 562 -29.41 -29.86 -58.97
CA GLU A 562 -30.15 -31.01 -59.44
C GLU A 562 -31.03 -31.64 -58.37
N ALA A 563 -30.46 -31.88 -57.17
CA ALA A 563 -31.24 -32.39 -56.05
C ALA A 563 -32.33 -31.40 -55.57
N GLY A 564 -32.06 -30.09 -55.70
CA GLY A 564 -33.05 -29.05 -55.44
C GLY A 564 -34.16 -28.99 -56.44
N ALA A 565 -33.86 -29.27 -57.74
CA ALA A 565 -34.85 -29.38 -58.82
C ALA A 565 -35.72 -30.61 -58.59
N GLU A 566 -35.13 -31.78 -58.35
CA GLU A 566 -35.92 -33.01 -58.09
C GLU A 566 -36.83 -32.86 -56.84
N ARG A 567 -36.39 -32.18 -55.78
CA ARG A 567 -37.25 -31.86 -54.61
C ARG A 567 -38.40 -30.92 -54.98
N ARG A 568 -38.19 -29.95 -55.86
CA ARG A 568 -39.26 -29.04 -56.35
C ARG A 568 -40.28 -29.79 -57.19
N ASP A 569 -39.81 -30.63 -58.08
CA ASP A 569 -40.70 -31.46 -58.90
C ASP A 569 -41.53 -32.45 -58.09
N ALA A 570 -40.87 -33.07 -57.04
CA ALA A 570 -41.58 -33.95 -56.12
C ALA A 570 -42.61 -33.20 -55.24
N VAL A 571 -42.30 -31.96 -54.84
CA VAL A 571 -43.27 -31.11 -54.11
C VAL A 571 -44.40 -30.65 -54.95
N VAL A 572 -44.15 -30.31 -56.24
CA VAL A 572 -45.17 -29.95 -57.21
C VAL A 572 -46.07 -31.16 -57.55
N GLU A 573 -45.46 -32.34 -57.69
CA GLU A 573 -46.19 -33.58 -57.91
C GLU A 573 -47.05 -33.99 -56.70
N ALA A 574 -46.51 -33.84 -55.49
CA ALA A 574 -47.26 -34.09 -54.24
C ALA A 574 -48.44 -33.11 -54.09
N ALA A 575 -48.23 -31.83 -54.46
CA ALA A 575 -49.29 -30.81 -54.46
C ALA A 575 -50.35 -31.06 -55.46
N ALA A 576 -49.99 -31.50 -56.69
CA ALA A 576 -50.93 -31.87 -57.75
C ALA A 576 -51.81 -33.08 -57.37
N VAL A 577 -51.22 -34.09 -56.72
CA VAL A 577 -51.93 -35.24 -56.16
C VAL A 577 -52.92 -34.85 -55.06
N ARG A 578 -52.57 -33.87 -54.18
CA ARG A 578 -53.45 -33.38 -53.11
C ARG A 578 -54.61 -32.51 -53.60
N SER A 579 -54.42 -31.78 -54.72
CA SER A 579 -55.42 -30.85 -55.25
C SER A 579 -56.36 -31.46 -56.33
N GLY A 580 -56.14 -32.70 -56.74
CA GLY A 580 -56.99 -33.36 -57.70
C GLY A 580 -56.93 -32.79 -59.15
N VAL A 581 -55.92 -31.97 -59.44
CA VAL A 581 -55.74 -31.31 -60.75
C VAL A 581 -54.93 -32.20 -61.69
N ARG A 582 -55.44 -32.44 -62.96
CA ARG A 582 -54.73 -33.26 -63.93
C ARG A 582 -53.47 -32.57 -64.47
N ARG A 583 -52.46 -33.36 -64.80
CA ARG A 583 -51.11 -32.96 -65.26
C ARG A 583 -51.08 -31.96 -66.44
N ALA A 584 -52.15 -31.72 -67.12
CA ALA A 584 -52.21 -30.82 -68.27
C ALA A 584 -52.33 -29.32 -67.92
N ASP A 585 -52.73 -28.98 -66.71
CA ASP A 585 -53.02 -27.58 -66.30
C ASP A 585 -51.93 -26.88 -65.57
N VAL A 586 -50.80 -27.55 -65.25
CA VAL A 586 -49.69 -27.00 -64.42
C VAL A 586 -48.61 -26.35 -65.30
N ALA A 587 -48.60 -26.51 -66.60
CA ALA A 587 -47.55 -26.00 -67.51
C ALA A 587 -47.53 -24.46 -67.69
N GLY A 588 -48.44 -23.72 -67.03
CA GLY A 588 -48.61 -22.28 -67.23
C GLY A 588 -48.28 -21.37 -66.02
N LEU A 589 -47.89 -21.93 -64.91
CA LEU A 589 -47.61 -21.12 -63.72
C LEU A 589 -46.11 -20.76 -63.58
N GLN A 590 -45.74 -19.59 -64.10
CA GLN A 590 -44.42 -18.97 -63.78
C GLN A 590 -44.42 -18.47 -62.34
N VAL A 591 -43.60 -19.09 -61.49
CA VAL A 591 -43.32 -18.58 -60.15
C VAL A 591 -42.37 -17.39 -60.27
N GLY A 592 -42.89 -16.19 -60.03
CA GLY A 592 -42.12 -14.97 -60.06
C GLY A 592 -41.02 -14.97 -58.93
N HIS A 593 -39.85 -14.50 -59.30
CA HIS A 593 -38.73 -14.25 -58.32
C HIS A 593 -39.16 -13.25 -57.27
N PRO A 594 -38.88 -13.48 -55.96
CA PRO A 594 -39.02 -12.45 -54.94
C PRO A 594 -37.87 -11.44 -55.08
N GLY A 595 -38.25 -10.18 -55.38
CA GLY A 595 -37.33 -9.08 -55.54
C GLY A 595 -36.52 -8.82 -54.23
N GLY A 596 -35.27 -8.51 -54.46
CA GLY A 596 -34.33 -8.14 -53.37
C GLY A 596 -34.75 -6.86 -52.65
N VAL A 597 -34.74 -6.90 -51.35
CA VAL A 597 -34.86 -5.73 -50.49
C VAL A 597 -33.48 -5.12 -50.36
N HIS A 598 -33.26 -3.96 -50.96
CA HIS A 598 -32.15 -3.08 -50.62
C HIS A 598 -32.48 -2.38 -49.30
N VAL A 599 -31.68 -2.63 -48.29
CA VAL A 599 -31.61 -1.79 -47.10
C VAL A 599 -30.47 -0.81 -47.32
N LYS A 600 -30.79 0.49 -47.19
CA LYS A 600 -29.85 1.58 -47.14
C LYS A 600 -29.09 1.59 -45.80
#